data_39da4e97022484cb59ddb2fc22e0b097
#
_entry.id   39da4e97022484cb59ddb2fc22e0b097
#
_cell.length_a   1.000
_cell.length_b   1.000
_cell.length_c   1.000
_cell.angle_alpha   90.00
_cell.angle_beta   90.00
_cell.angle_gamma   90.00
#
_symmetry.space_group_name_H-M   'P 1'
#
loop_
_entity.id
_entity.type
_entity.pdbx_description
1 polymer ?
#
loop_
_entity_poly.entity_id
_entity_poly.type
_entity_poly.pdbx_seq_one_letter_code
_entity_poly.pdbx_strand_id
1 'polypeptide(L)'
;MNIKQRSTLSNRFYQIGYFLVVFLFAIVAVSTLFFSIGIPILRANVVIAFLVTCFWMHKEYPDDSDVIKMIGIALAIICICALIATYVYDFSFDGNTYHKSTVGMLRYGWNPIYQSFESAALRNKIIPEYDWPVWYDHYPKASWIIGAAFYAISGNIETGKCFNNILIISAALLIVSELLKRSRMGMPKCIVIGLIAVLNPITIAQSQSYYNDGAMQMLIFITMVALIEWTFDRKCRYGKTLIFCTINLALNIKFSGIIFMGIYCGAFFIWWVLRDYRVNKNIKTCWQYIRFYCITLLVTFGFTGSTSYVYNLLHKHNPLYTMIGEGKIEIITSMLPRAYERLPKVMQVIQSIFSRTSNIGHESVDDPMLKIPFEVTADQWALGDCFDTRIAGWGMLFSGIFIIAIIAVIFVVLHNLRSKDVIWKNEYFIIFTLIIVTTLIQSIFVPGLAWARYYAHLFVIPLLALCTLWNKCQKTIGQLVGVVIVLLLTLNNVNYIDYALQRVNISQDSRAELLYLSDISKNQQLQISLPGGEYMQGFLFNLMDNDIDYLYVDDLQDGTIAFNWRISYKLDG
;
A
#
# COMPACT_ATOMS: atom_id res chain seq x y z
N MET A 1 -26.30 -17.60 11.65
CA MET A 1 -26.33 -16.22 12.15
C MET A 1 -27.59 -15.54 11.62
N ASN A 2 -28.39 -14.94 12.48
CA ASN A 2 -29.59 -14.22 12.05
C ASN A 2 -29.24 -12.83 11.44
N ILE A 3 -30.22 -12.19 10.78
CA ILE A 3 -30.02 -10.91 10.06
C ILE A 3 -29.50 -9.81 11.00
N LYS A 4 -30.04 -9.72 12.22
CA LYS A 4 -29.62 -8.71 13.21
C LYS A 4 -28.15 -8.90 13.63
N GLN A 5 -27.75 -10.14 13.95
CA GLN A 5 -26.35 -10.46 14.31
C GLN A 5 -25.40 -10.14 13.16
N ARG A 6 -25.81 -10.45 11.92
CA ARG A 6 -25.02 -10.18 10.71
C ARG A 6 -24.82 -8.67 10.51
N SER A 7 -25.87 -7.85 10.66
CA SER A 7 -25.77 -6.40 10.55
C SER A 7 -24.89 -5.80 11.64
N THR A 8 -25.04 -6.24 12.89
CA THR A 8 -24.20 -5.77 14.00
C THR A 8 -22.73 -6.07 13.76
N LEU A 9 -22.38 -7.30 13.33
CA LEU A 9 -21.00 -7.69 13.07
C LEU A 9 -20.39 -6.91 11.90
N SER A 10 -21.16 -6.72 10.81
CA SER A 10 -20.76 -5.88 9.69
C SER A 10 -20.41 -4.46 10.15
N ASN A 11 -21.29 -3.85 10.95
CA ASN A 11 -21.04 -2.49 11.45
C ASN A 11 -19.77 -2.41 12.32
N ARG A 12 -19.54 -3.39 13.20
CA ARG A 12 -18.33 -3.43 14.04
C ARG A 12 -17.05 -3.54 13.21
N PHE A 13 -17.01 -4.43 12.23
CA PHE A 13 -15.87 -4.53 11.32
C PHE A 13 -15.64 -3.25 10.54
N TYR A 14 -16.73 -2.62 10.07
CA TYR A 14 -16.66 -1.33 9.39
C TYR A 14 -16.06 -0.24 10.29
N GLN A 15 -16.54 -0.12 11.52
CA GLN A 15 -16.07 0.88 12.50
C GLN A 15 -14.57 0.75 12.77
N ILE A 16 -14.08 -0.48 12.99
CA ILE A 16 -12.65 -0.72 13.24
C ILE A 16 -11.83 -0.35 12.01
N GLY A 17 -12.18 -0.88 10.82
CA GLY A 17 -11.46 -0.57 9.59
C GLY A 17 -11.48 0.92 9.24
N TYR A 18 -12.62 1.58 9.45
CA TYR A 18 -12.80 3.01 9.29
C TYR A 18 -11.86 3.81 10.21
N PHE A 19 -11.86 3.48 11.52
CA PHE A 19 -10.98 4.12 12.51
C PHE A 19 -9.51 4.06 12.07
N LEU A 20 -9.04 2.89 11.65
CA LEU A 20 -7.66 2.68 11.26
C LEU A 20 -7.24 3.59 10.09
N VAL A 21 -8.09 3.72 9.06
CA VAL A 21 -7.81 4.60 7.90
C VAL A 21 -7.83 6.08 8.29
N VAL A 22 -8.85 6.50 9.06
CA VAL A 22 -8.98 7.90 9.51
C VAL A 22 -7.81 8.27 10.41
N PHE A 23 -7.33 7.36 11.25
CA PHE A 23 -6.18 7.57 12.11
C PHE A 23 -4.88 7.80 11.30
N LEU A 24 -4.60 6.99 10.28
CA LEU A 24 -3.44 7.20 9.41
C LEU A 24 -3.51 8.55 8.69
N PHE A 25 -4.70 8.92 8.19
CA PHE A 25 -4.90 10.23 7.60
C PHE A 25 -4.70 11.36 8.63
N ALA A 26 -5.22 11.20 9.85
CA ALA A 26 -5.08 12.20 10.91
C ALA A 26 -3.61 12.43 11.30
N ILE A 27 -2.76 11.38 11.30
CA ILE A 27 -1.31 11.54 11.50
C ILE A 27 -0.72 12.47 10.44
N VAL A 28 -1.04 12.24 9.16
CA VAL A 28 -0.54 13.08 8.06
C VAL A 28 -1.04 14.52 8.21
N ALA A 29 -2.33 14.72 8.48
CA ALA A 29 -2.93 16.04 8.60
C ALA A 29 -2.36 16.83 9.78
N VAL A 30 -2.24 16.22 10.97
CA VAL A 30 -1.65 16.84 12.17
C VAL A 30 -0.18 17.18 11.94
N SER A 31 0.58 16.26 11.34
CA SER A 31 2.00 16.49 11.07
C SER A 31 2.21 17.59 10.04
N THR A 32 1.38 17.64 9.00
CA THR A 32 1.43 18.74 8.02
C THR A 32 1.11 20.09 8.65
N LEU A 33 0.11 20.14 9.56
CA LEU A 33 -0.20 21.35 10.32
C LEU A 33 1.00 21.79 11.16
N PHE A 34 1.67 20.86 11.84
CA PHE A 34 2.86 21.15 12.63
C PHE A 34 4.00 21.67 11.76
N PHE A 35 4.28 21.04 10.64
CA PHE A 35 5.27 21.54 9.69
C PHE A 35 4.98 22.96 9.22
N SER A 36 3.71 23.28 8.96
CA SER A 36 3.31 24.63 8.50
C SER A 36 3.61 25.73 9.51
N ILE A 37 3.67 25.40 10.80
CA ILE A 37 4.03 26.33 11.88
C ILE A 37 5.46 26.13 12.42
N GLY A 38 6.29 25.39 11.66
CA GLY A 38 7.71 25.19 11.97
C GLY A 38 8.00 24.12 13.01
N ILE A 39 7.00 23.34 13.45
CA ILE A 39 7.18 22.28 14.46
C ILE A 39 7.51 20.96 13.74
N PRO A 40 8.58 20.25 14.11
CA PRO A 40 8.94 18.95 13.55
C PRO A 40 8.00 17.83 14.05
N ILE A 41 8.22 16.60 13.57
CA ILE A 41 7.50 15.43 14.09
C ILE A 41 7.90 15.13 15.53
N LEU A 42 6.90 15.08 16.41
CA LEU A 42 7.01 14.78 17.83
C LEU A 42 6.12 13.57 18.19
N ARG A 43 6.33 13.00 19.37
CA ARG A 43 5.42 11.98 19.96
C ARG A 43 3.97 12.47 20.02
N ALA A 44 3.78 13.76 20.24
CA ALA A 44 2.48 14.42 20.31
C ALA A 44 1.65 14.25 19.02
N ASN A 45 2.28 14.14 17.84
CA ASN A 45 1.56 13.99 16.57
C ASN A 45 0.64 12.77 16.56
N VAL A 46 1.12 11.62 17.05
CA VAL A 46 0.33 10.37 17.11
C VAL A 46 -0.78 10.48 18.15
N VAL A 47 -0.48 11.06 19.32
CA VAL A 47 -1.46 11.23 20.40
C VAL A 47 -2.59 12.16 19.96
N ILE A 48 -2.26 13.31 19.37
CA ILE A 48 -3.25 14.26 18.86
C ILE A 48 -4.06 13.63 17.72
N ALA A 49 -3.42 12.94 16.77
CA ALA A 49 -4.10 12.24 15.70
C ALA A 49 -5.07 11.18 16.23
N PHE A 50 -4.69 10.43 17.27
CA PHE A 50 -5.55 9.46 17.93
C PHE A 50 -6.77 10.15 18.58
N LEU A 51 -6.56 11.21 19.34
CA LEU A 51 -7.66 11.96 19.98
C LEU A 51 -8.61 12.58 18.96
N VAL A 52 -8.08 13.16 17.87
CA VAL A 52 -8.88 13.68 16.75
C VAL A 52 -9.71 12.57 16.12
N THR A 53 -9.13 11.41 15.93
CA THR A 53 -9.84 10.25 15.36
C THR A 53 -10.93 9.74 16.31
N CYS A 54 -10.66 9.67 17.60
CA CYS A 54 -11.66 9.30 18.61
C CYS A 54 -12.84 10.29 18.64
N PHE A 55 -12.54 11.59 18.61
CA PHE A 55 -13.57 12.62 18.54
C PHE A 55 -14.42 12.50 17.27
N TRP A 56 -13.75 12.29 16.12
CA TRP A 56 -14.42 12.10 14.85
C TRP A 56 -15.31 10.85 14.85
N MET A 57 -14.80 9.74 15.38
CA MET A 57 -15.55 8.49 15.51
C MET A 57 -16.80 8.66 16.38
N HIS A 58 -16.68 9.34 17.54
CA HIS A 58 -17.81 9.62 18.41
C HIS A 58 -18.86 10.50 17.72
N LYS A 59 -18.44 11.49 16.93
CA LYS A 59 -19.35 12.36 16.15
C LYS A 59 -20.08 11.61 15.06
N GLU A 60 -19.45 10.62 14.43
CA GLU A 60 -20.07 9.82 13.36
C GLU A 60 -21.01 8.74 13.90
N TYR A 61 -20.77 8.25 15.12
CA TYR A 61 -21.54 7.18 15.77
C TYR A 61 -22.04 7.60 17.17
N PRO A 62 -22.85 8.68 17.29
CA PRO A 62 -23.19 9.26 18.59
C PRO A 62 -24.05 8.33 19.47
N ASP A 63 -24.86 7.48 18.85
CA ASP A 63 -25.82 6.62 19.55
C ASP A 63 -25.30 5.18 19.74
N ASP A 64 -24.05 4.87 19.32
CA ASP A 64 -23.51 3.53 19.40
C ASP A 64 -22.72 3.34 20.69
N SER A 65 -23.28 2.61 21.66
CA SER A 65 -22.64 2.31 22.95
C SER A 65 -21.38 1.44 22.83
N ASP A 66 -21.18 0.76 21.70
CA ASP A 66 -20.02 -0.10 21.45
C ASP A 66 -18.83 0.66 20.83
N VAL A 67 -18.97 1.93 20.45
CA VAL A 67 -17.91 2.74 19.81
C VAL A 67 -16.60 2.70 20.61
N ILE A 68 -16.66 2.87 21.92
CA ILE A 68 -15.47 2.85 22.80
C ILE A 68 -14.76 1.49 22.73
N LYS A 69 -15.51 0.39 22.67
CA LYS A 69 -14.93 -0.96 22.50
C LYS A 69 -14.25 -1.10 21.15
N MET A 70 -14.85 -0.56 20.07
CA MET A 70 -14.27 -0.60 18.72
C MET A 70 -12.99 0.24 18.65
N ILE A 71 -12.95 1.39 19.29
CA ILE A 71 -11.74 2.19 19.44
C ILE A 71 -10.66 1.41 20.20
N GLY A 72 -11.01 0.75 21.32
CA GLY A 72 -10.08 -0.09 22.08
C GLY A 72 -9.49 -1.24 21.24
N ILE A 73 -10.32 -1.93 20.43
CA ILE A 73 -9.86 -2.97 19.51
C ILE A 73 -8.94 -2.39 18.42
N ALA A 74 -9.31 -1.24 17.84
CA ALA A 74 -8.47 -0.58 16.85
C ALA A 74 -7.11 -0.17 17.42
N LEU A 75 -7.08 0.36 18.65
CA LEU A 75 -5.83 0.66 19.36
C LEU A 75 -4.99 -0.60 19.58
N ALA A 76 -5.60 -1.71 20.02
CA ALA A 76 -4.90 -2.98 20.18
C ALA A 76 -4.29 -3.47 18.85
N ILE A 77 -5.02 -3.35 17.73
CA ILE A 77 -4.51 -3.67 16.39
C ILE A 77 -3.30 -2.79 16.05
N ILE A 78 -3.38 -1.47 16.27
CA ILE A 78 -2.27 -0.56 16.01
C ILE A 78 -1.04 -0.95 16.82
N CYS A 79 -1.21 -1.23 18.13
CA CYS A 79 -0.12 -1.65 19.00
C CYS A 79 0.51 -2.98 18.55
N ILE A 80 -0.31 -3.97 18.15
CA ILE A 80 0.18 -5.26 17.65
C ILE A 80 0.94 -5.06 16.34
N CYS A 81 0.43 -4.26 15.40
CA CYS A 81 1.12 -3.96 14.14
C CYS A 81 2.47 -3.27 14.38
N ALA A 82 2.51 -2.30 15.29
CA ALA A 82 3.74 -1.61 15.68
C ALA A 82 4.75 -2.58 16.32
N LEU A 83 4.28 -3.43 17.23
CA LEU A 83 5.11 -4.43 17.89
C LEU A 83 5.72 -5.43 16.88
N ILE A 84 4.90 -6.00 15.98
CA ILE A 84 5.38 -6.92 14.95
C ILE A 84 6.42 -6.22 14.06
N ALA A 85 6.16 -4.99 13.64
CA ALA A 85 7.09 -4.22 12.82
C ALA A 85 8.44 -3.99 13.50
N THR A 86 8.46 -3.80 14.82
CA THR A 86 9.69 -3.65 15.62
C THR A 86 10.57 -4.90 15.60
N TYR A 87 9.96 -6.10 15.48
CA TYR A 87 10.68 -7.37 15.56
C TYR A 87 11.22 -7.87 14.22
N VAL A 88 10.73 -7.37 13.09
CA VAL A 88 11.16 -7.80 11.75
C VAL A 88 11.89 -6.66 11.07
N TYR A 89 13.17 -6.82 10.77
CA TYR A 89 13.97 -5.78 10.08
C TYR A 89 13.62 -5.71 8.60
N ASP A 90 13.65 -4.50 8.07
CA ASP A 90 13.51 -4.25 6.63
C ASP A 90 14.88 -4.32 5.94
N PHE A 91 15.11 -5.34 5.14
CA PHE A 91 16.31 -5.52 4.31
C PHE A 91 16.07 -5.18 2.83
N SER A 92 14.94 -4.54 2.50
CA SER A 92 14.60 -4.18 1.13
C SER A 92 15.49 -3.04 0.61
N PHE A 93 15.72 -3.04 -0.71
CA PHE A 93 16.56 -2.05 -1.37
C PHE A 93 15.95 -0.64 -1.23
N ASP A 94 14.78 -0.35 -1.84
CA ASP A 94 14.14 0.98 -1.76
C ASP A 94 13.90 1.41 -0.31
N GLY A 95 13.58 0.43 0.58
CA GLY A 95 13.38 0.66 2.00
C GLY A 95 14.59 1.30 2.67
N ASN A 96 15.78 0.83 2.38
CA ASN A 96 17.02 1.30 3.01
C ASN A 96 17.72 2.41 2.22
N THR A 97 17.48 2.52 0.90
CA THR A 97 18.06 3.58 0.08
C THR A 97 17.47 4.93 0.45
N TYR A 98 16.14 5.09 0.43
CA TYR A 98 15.54 6.41 0.62
C TYR A 98 14.35 6.44 1.58
N HIS A 99 13.58 5.36 1.76
CA HIS A 99 12.41 5.40 2.63
C HIS A 99 12.80 5.55 4.11
N LYS A 100 13.66 4.69 4.63
CA LYS A 100 14.12 4.74 6.03
C LYS A 100 14.88 6.02 6.32
N SER A 101 15.77 6.42 5.40
CA SER A 101 16.52 7.67 5.51
C SER A 101 15.58 8.88 5.65
N THR A 102 14.53 8.95 4.84
CA THR A 102 13.53 10.02 4.93
C THR A 102 12.76 9.98 6.25
N VAL A 103 12.32 8.80 6.68
CA VAL A 103 11.59 8.62 7.95
C VAL A 103 12.47 9.06 9.14
N GLY A 104 13.74 8.66 9.14
CA GLY A 104 14.71 9.06 10.14
C GLY A 104 14.92 10.58 10.17
N MET A 105 15.18 11.18 9.02
CA MET A 105 15.41 12.63 8.92
C MET A 105 14.19 13.45 9.37
N LEU A 106 12.97 13.03 9.03
CA LEU A 106 11.73 13.65 9.53
C LEU A 106 11.64 13.56 11.05
N ARG A 107 12.01 12.42 11.64
CA ARG A 107 12.05 12.23 13.10
C ARG A 107 13.09 13.13 13.76
N TYR A 108 14.23 13.36 13.10
CA TYR A 108 15.33 14.19 13.62
C TYR A 108 15.26 15.66 13.15
N GLY A 109 14.05 16.14 12.85
CA GLY A 109 13.74 17.56 12.76
C GLY A 109 13.83 18.16 11.36
N TRP A 110 13.89 17.34 10.29
CA TRP A 110 13.70 17.84 8.94
C TRP A 110 12.25 18.32 8.73
N ASN A 111 12.10 19.57 8.33
CA ASN A 111 10.80 20.13 7.94
C ASN A 111 10.72 20.24 6.41
N PRO A 112 10.00 19.33 5.72
CA PRO A 112 10.01 19.26 4.27
C PRO A 112 9.18 20.35 3.58
N ILE A 113 8.56 21.27 4.30
CA ILE A 113 7.91 22.46 3.73
C ILE A 113 8.94 23.59 3.51
N TYR A 114 9.88 23.74 4.43
CA TYR A 114 10.78 24.91 4.47
C TYR A 114 12.26 24.57 4.22
N GLN A 115 12.63 23.29 4.20
CA GLN A 115 14.02 22.87 4.09
C GLN A 115 14.17 21.75 3.07
N SER A 116 15.27 21.81 2.30
CA SER A 116 15.70 20.66 1.49
C SER A 116 16.25 19.55 2.40
N PHE A 117 16.22 18.33 1.91
CA PHE A 117 16.82 17.19 2.59
C PHE A 117 18.32 17.42 2.84
N GLU A 118 19.04 17.92 1.82
CA GLU A 118 20.45 18.25 1.90
C GLU A 118 20.77 19.19 3.06
N SER A 119 20.04 20.30 3.19
CA SER A 119 20.27 21.25 4.29
C SER A 119 20.02 20.64 5.66
N ALA A 120 19.08 19.71 5.78
CA ALA A 120 18.81 18.98 7.00
C ALA A 120 19.91 17.94 7.28
N ALA A 121 20.40 17.23 6.28
CA ALA A 121 21.46 16.22 6.41
C ALA A 121 22.78 16.87 6.87
N LEU A 122 23.17 17.97 6.24
CA LEU A 122 24.36 18.75 6.62
C LEU A 122 24.30 19.26 8.08
N ARG A 123 23.10 19.64 8.54
CA ARG A 123 22.89 20.10 9.94
C ARG A 123 22.96 18.95 10.94
N ASN A 124 22.31 17.83 10.63
CA ASN A 124 22.17 16.71 11.57
C ASN A 124 23.34 15.75 11.54
N LYS A 125 24.09 15.69 10.44
CA LYS A 125 25.25 14.82 10.24
C LYS A 125 24.96 13.31 10.47
N ILE A 126 23.71 12.89 10.32
CA ILE A 126 23.30 11.50 10.52
C ILE A 126 23.55 10.69 9.25
N ILE A 127 23.28 11.29 8.09
CA ILE A 127 23.47 10.70 6.78
C ILE A 127 24.70 11.32 6.17
N PRO A 128 25.81 10.55 5.98
CA PRO A 128 27.06 11.10 5.49
C PRO A 128 27.06 11.41 3.99
N GLU A 129 26.33 10.61 3.21
CA GLU A 129 26.26 10.70 1.77
C GLU A 129 24.81 10.69 1.28
N TYR A 130 24.51 11.37 0.16
CA TYR A 130 23.16 11.38 -0.41
C TYR A 130 23.22 11.74 -1.91
N ASP A 131 23.18 10.73 -2.76
CA ASP A 131 23.28 10.93 -4.21
C ASP A 131 21.92 11.20 -4.88
N TRP A 132 20.80 10.99 -4.17
CA TRP A 132 19.48 11.04 -4.75
C TRP A 132 18.54 12.07 -4.08
N PRO A 133 18.96 13.37 -3.93
CA PRO A 133 18.13 14.39 -3.26
C PRO A 133 16.75 14.55 -3.92
N VAL A 134 16.65 14.21 -5.20
CA VAL A 134 15.42 14.27 -5.98
C VAL A 134 14.30 13.43 -5.37
N TRP A 135 14.59 12.24 -4.86
CA TRP A 135 13.58 11.40 -4.22
C TRP A 135 13.15 11.95 -2.88
N TYR A 136 14.08 12.40 -2.07
CA TYR A 136 13.79 12.92 -0.73
C TYR A 136 12.93 14.19 -0.80
N ASP A 137 13.31 15.15 -1.60
CA ASP A 137 12.63 16.45 -1.64
C ASP A 137 11.32 16.44 -2.41
N HIS A 138 11.25 15.70 -3.51
CA HIS A 138 10.18 15.86 -4.49
C HIS A 138 9.11 14.77 -4.48
N TYR A 139 9.35 13.63 -3.81
CA TYR A 139 8.40 12.52 -3.77
C TYR A 139 7.29 12.74 -2.72
N PRO A 140 6.07 12.16 -2.92
CA PRO A 140 4.99 12.19 -1.92
C PRO A 140 5.40 11.54 -0.59
N LYS A 141 5.05 12.16 0.55
CA LYS A 141 5.66 11.85 1.85
C LYS A 141 4.71 11.26 2.90
N ALA A 142 3.44 10.92 2.58
CA ALA A 142 2.50 10.49 3.60
C ALA A 142 2.96 9.24 4.38
N SER A 143 3.48 8.21 3.70
CA SER A 143 4.00 7.01 4.36
C SER A 143 5.21 7.31 5.25
N TRP A 144 6.07 8.21 4.83
CA TRP A 144 7.23 8.64 5.61
C TRP A 144 6.85 9.46 6.84
N ILE A 145 5.85 10.35 6.71
CA ILE A 145 5.30 11.13 7.83
C ILE A 145 4.66 10.19 8.85
N ILE A 146 3.86 9.21 8.41
CA ILE A 146 3.29 8.20 9.29
C ILE A 146 4.41 7.39 9.97
N GLY A 147 5.38 6.93 9.19
CA GLY A 147 6.52 6.18 9.70
C GLY A 147 7.32 6.95 10.74
N ALA A 148 7.64 8.22 10.48
CA ALA A 148 8.37 9.07 11.41
C ALA A 148 7.59 9.35 12.70
N ALA A 149 6.26 9.46 12.63
CA ALA A 149 5.41 9.63 13.79
C ALA A 149 5.41 8.37 14.70
N PHE A 150 5.33 7.17 14.11
CA PHE A 150 5.49 5.92 14.85
C PHE A 150 6.90 5.73 15.40
N TYR A 151 7.92 6.08 14.63
CA TYR A 151 9.31 6.10 15.11
C TYR A 151 9.49 7.04 16.30
N ALA A 152 8.89 8.22 16.27
CA ALA A 152 8.95 9.17 17.36
C ALA A 152 8.40 8.63 18.68
N ILE A 153 7.36 7.79 18.65
CA ILE A 153 6.79 7.15 19.85
C ILE A 153 7.64 5.98 20.33
N SER A 154 8.04 5.09 19.42
CA SER A 154 8.68 3.83 19.76
C SER A 154 10.18 3.94 20.04
N GLY A 155 10.85 4.93 19.44
CA GLY A 155 12.31 4.99 19.42
C GLY A 155 12.98 3.93 18.56
N ASN A 156 12.22 3.25 17.68
CA ASN A 156 12.72 2.21 16.80
C ASN A 156 12.26 2.47 15.37
N ILE A 157 13.20 2.65 14.44
CA ILE A 157 12.94 2.98 13.03
C ILE A 157 12.04 1.93 12.37
N GLU A 158 12.21 0.65 12.70
CA GLU A 158 11.44 -0.44 12.09
C GLU A 158 9.94 -0.33 12.39
N THR A 159 9.54 0.33 13.47
CA THR A 159 8.12 0.56 13.77
C THR A 159 7.43 1.38 12.69
N GLY A 160 8.17 2.24 12.00
CA GLY A 160 7.60 3.15 11.01
C GLY A 160 6.90 2.47 9.84
N LYS A 161 7.24 1.21 9.52
CA LYS A 161 6.59 0.45 8.42
C LYS A 161 5.26 -0.21 8.82
N CYS A 162 4.83 -0.11 10.09
CA CYS A 162 3.60 -0.74 10.60
C CYS A 162 2.33 -0.29 9.86
N PHE A 163 2.36 0.85 9.17
CA PHE A 163 1.23 1.35 8.38
C PHE A 163 0.78 0.36 7.31
N ASN A 164 1.69 -0.47 6.74
CA ASN A 164 1.35 -1.51 5.78
C ASN A 164 0.39 -2.54 6.41
N ASN A 165 0.73 -3.05 7.61
CA ASN A 165 -0.11 -4.01 8.32
C ASN A 165 -1.44 -3.39 8.76
N ILE A 166 -1.44 -2.14 9.21
CA ILE A 166 -2.66 -1.41 9.57
C ILE A 166 -3.60 -1.31 8.36
N LEU A 167 -3.09 -0.97 7.17
CA LEU A 167 -3.88 -0.90 5.95
C LEU A 167 -4.37 -2.28 5.49
N ILE A 168 -3.55 -3.33 5.60
CA ILE A 168 -3.93 -4.72 5.29
C ILE A 168 -5.13 -5.15 6.15
N ILE A 169 -5.05 -4.96 7.47
CA ILE A 169 -6.13 -5.32 8.39
C ILE A 169 -7.38 -4.46 8.14
N SER A 170 -7.20 -3.16 7.91
CA SER A 170 -8.30 -2.26 7.61
C SER A 170 -9.05 -2.68 6.35
N ALA A 171 -8.32 -2.98 5.26
CA ALA A 171 -8.92 -3.44 4.00
C ALA A 171 -9.67 -4.77 4.19
N ALA A 172 -9.09 -5.74 4.90
CA ALA A 172 -9.75 -7.01 5.20
C ALA A 172 -11.07 -6.80 5.93
N LEU A 173 -11.06 -6.00 7.00
CA LEU A 173 -12.25 -5.72 7.81
C LEU A 173 -13.34 -5.01 7.01
N LEU A 174 -12.99 -4.01 6.19
CA LEU A 174 -13.93 -3.26 5.37
C LEU A 174 -14.52 -4.13 4.25
N ILE A 175 -13.73 -4.97 3.59
CA ILE A 175 -14.20 -5.92 2.58
C ILE A 175 -15.17 -6.93 3.21
N VAL A 176 -14.79 -7.53 4.34
CA VAL A 176 -15.65 -8.48 5.06
C VAL A 176 -16.96 -7.81 5.49
N SER A 177 -16.89 -6.59 6.01
CA SER A 177 -18.06 -5.79 6.38
C SER A 177 -19.02 -5.62 5.21
N GLU A 178 -18.49 -5.16 4.06
CA GLU A 178 -19.30 -4.91 2.86
C GLU A 178 -19.93 -6.20 2.31
N LEU A 179 -19.18 -7.30 2.30
CA LEU A 179 -19.71 -8.62 1.91
C LEU A 179 -20.79 -9.12 2.87
N LEU A 180 -20.61 -8.96 4.19
CA LEU A 180 -21.64 -9.28 5.17
C LEU A 180 -22.90 -8.43 5.00
N LYS A 181 -22.76 -7.17 4.64
CA LYS A 181 -23.88 -6.24 4.44
C LYS A 181 -24.69 -6.56 3.18
N ARG A 182 -24.02 -6.88 2.08
CA ARG A 182 -24.65 -6.88 0.74
C ARG A 182 -24.71 -8.24 0.05
N SER A 183 -23.97 -9.24 0.48
CA SER A 183 -24.02 -10.57 -0.14
C SER A 183 -24.96 -11.52 0.61
N ARG A 184 -25.30 -12.64 -0.03
CA ARG A 184 -26.02 -13.76 0.60
C ARG A 184 -25.09 -14.83 1.14
N MET A 185 -23.77 -14.63 1.06
CA MET A 185 -22.76 -15.58 1.49
C MET A 185 -22.74 -15.71 3.01
N GLY A 186 -22.45 -16.92 3.51
CA GLY A 186 -22.19 -17.14 4.94
C GLY A 186 -20.93 -16.41 5.41
N MET A 187 -20.87 -16.11 6.70
CA MET A 187 -19.73 -15.41 7.32
C MET A 187 -18.35 -16.04 6.98
N PRO A 188 -18.16 -17.39 7.02
CA PRO A 188 -16.86 -17.96 6.68
C PRO A 188 -16.38 -17.59 5.27
N LYS A 189 -17.28 -17.61 4.27
CA LYS A 189 -16.95 -17.21 2.90
C LYS A 189 -16.56 -15.74 2.80
N CYS A 190 -17.27 -14.85 3.52
CA CYS A 190 -16.92 -13.43 3.56
C CYS A 190 -15.53 -13.20 4.16
N ILE A 191 -15.19 -13.91 5.24
CA ILE A 191 -13.86 -13.85 5.88
C ILE A 191 -12.78 -14.37 4.92
N VAL A 192 -12.99 -15.53 4.30
CA VAL A 192 -12.04 -16.10 3.33
C VAL A 192 -11.76 -15.13 2.18
N ILE A 193 -12.80 -14.51 1.61
CA ILE A 193 -12.63 -13.52 0.54
C ILE A 193 -11.85 -12.30 1.06
N GLY A 194 -12.19 -11.79 2.24
CA GLY A 194 -11.48 -10.65 2.83
C GLY A 194 -10.00 -10.94 3.06
N LEU A 195 -9.66 -12.13 3.58
CA LEU A 195 -8.27 -12.53 3.79
C LEU A 195 -7.51 -12.71 2.47
N ILE A 196 -8.08 -13.40 1.49
CA ILE A 196 -7.44 -13.60 0.18
C ILE A 196 -7.28 -12.28 -0.58
N ALA A 197 -8.19 -11.33 -0.40
CA ALA A 197 -8.07 -10.03 -1.03
C ALA A 197 -6.82 -9.26 -0.58
N VAL A 198 -6.44 -9.40 0.67
CA VAL A 198 -5.31 -8.66 1.25
C VAL A 198 -4.02 -9.47 1.33
N LEU A 199 -4.12 -10.81 1.32
CA LEU A 199 -2.96 -11.70 1.34
C LEU A 199 -2.67 -12.18 -0.09
N ASN A 200 -1.73 -11.53 -0.74
CA ASN A 200 -1.22 -11.86 -2.06
C ASN A 200 0.30 -11.66 -2.09
N PRO A 201 1.03 -12.15 -3.10
CA PRO A 201 2.49 -12.08 -3.15
C PRO A 201 3.05 -10.70 -2.86
N ILE A 202 2.46 -9.63 -3.42
CA ILE A 202 2.96 -8.27 -3.27
C ILE A 202 2.80 -7.79 -1.82
N THR A 203 1.61 -7.95 -1.25
CA THR A 203 1.35 -7.49 0.13
C THR A 203 2.10 -8.31 1.16
N ILE A 204 2.24 -9.63 0.98
CA ILE A 204 3.01 -10.48 1.88
C ILE A 204 4.49 -10.09 1.83
N ALA A 205 5.07 -9.95 0.62
CA ALA A 205 6.45 -9.56 0.44
C ALA A 205 6.75 -8.20 1.09
N GLN A 206 5.84 -7.24 0.97
CA GLN A 206 6.04 -5.86 1.40
C GLN A 206 5.49 -5.53 2.79
N SER A 207 4.77 -6.44 3.46
CA SER A 207 4.10 -6.19 4.75
C SER A 207 5.06 -5.74 5.86
N GLN A 208 6.32 -6.19 5.81
CA GLN A 208 7.37 -5.87 6.76
C GLN A 208 8.52 -5.09 6.10
N SER A 209 8.20 -4.24 5.14
CA SER A 209 9.14 -3.34 4.48
C SER A 209 8.57 -1.93 4.38
N TYR A 210 9.42 -0.99 4.00
CA TYR A 210 9.00 0.39 3.72
C TYR A 210 8.46 0.59 2.29
N TYR A 211 8.36 -0.48 1.48
CA TYR A 211 7.70 -0.41 0.17
C TYR A 211 6.23 0.00 0.30
N ASN A 212 5.73 0.73 -0.70
CA ASN A 212 4.43 1.37 -0.67
C ASN A 212 3.39 0.75 -1.62
N ASP A 213 3.77 -0.23 -2.44
CA ASP A 213 2.87 -0.73 -3.49
C ASP A 213 1.74 -1.59 -2.90
N GLY A 214 2.05 -2.40 -1.87
CA GLY A 214 1.05 -3.13 -1.10
C GLY A 214 0.06 -2.21 -0.40
N ALA A 215 0.55 -1.12 0.22
CA ALA A 215 -0.30 -0.08 0.82
C ALA A 215 -1.20 0.59 -0.22
N MET A 216 -0.68 0.89 -1.41
CA MET A 216 -1.46 1.46 -2.52
C MET A 216 -2.60 0.53 -2.93
N GLN A 217 -2.34 -0.78 -3.06
CA GLN A 217 -3.38 -1.76 -3.34
C GLN A 217 -4.49 -1.76 -2.27
N MET A 218 -4.11 -1.72 -0.99
CA MET A 218 -5.09 -1.67 0.09
C MET A 218 -5.93 -0.41 0.05
N LEU A 219 -5.33 0.75 -0.21
CA LEU A 219 -6.05 2.01 -0.36
C LEU A 219 -7.02 1.98 -1.56
N ILE A 220 -6.65 1.35 -2.68
CA ILE A 220 -7.54 1.14 -3.82
C ILE A 220 -8.73 0.27 -3.42
N PHE A 221 -8.51 -0.85 -2.72
CA PHE A 221 -9.60 -1.74 -2.28
C PHE A 221 -10.52 -1.06 -1.26
N ILE A 222 -9.97 -0.31 -0.31
CA ILE A 222 -10.77 0.49 0.64
C ILE A 222 -11.59 1.53 -0.10
N THR A 223 -11.01 2.19 -1.11
CA THR A 223 -11.73 3.16 -1.95
C THR A 223 -12.88 2.50 -2.71
N MET A 224 -12.67 1.31 -3.28
CA MET A 224 -13.75 0.55 -3.94
C MET A 224 -14.89 0.24 -2.97
N VAL A 225 -14.58 -0.23 -1.75
CA VAL A 225 -15.59 -0.46 -0.70
C VAL A 225 -16.35 0.82 -0.38
N ALA A 226 -15.65 1.93 -0.21
CA ALA A 226 -16.25 3.22 0.12
C ALA A 226 -17.11 3.77 -1.04
N LEU A 227 -16.71 3.59 -2.29
CA LEU A 227 -17.48 3.94 -3.49
C LEU A 227 -18.77 3.11 -3.59
N ILE A 228 -18.70 1.81 -3.29
CA ILE A 228 -19.86 0.92 -3.23
C ILE A 228 -20.80 1.39 -2.11
N GLU A 229 -20.26 1.63 -0.91
CA GLU A 229 -21.06 2.11 0.23
C GLU A 229 -21.79 3.41 -0.10
N TRP A 230 -21.10 4.41 -0.63
CA TRP A 230 -21.71 5.69 -1.01
C TRP A 230 -22.70 5.56 -2.18
N THR A 231 -22.55 4.57 -3.02
CA THR A 231 -23.51 4.29 -4.10
C THR A 231 -24.85 3.85 -3.56
N PHE A 232 -24.86 2.94 -2.58
CA PHE A 232 -26.09 2.36 -2.04
C PHE A 232 -26.69 3.19 -0.90
N ASP A 233 -25.86 3.93 -0.16
CA ASP A 233 -26.33 4.84 0.90
C ASP A 233 -25.78 6.25 0.68
N ARG A 234 -26.56 7.07 -0.02
CA ARG A 234 -26.23 8.46 -0.34
C ARG A 234 -26.10 9.38 0.86
N LYS A 235 -26.75 9.05 1.95
CA LYS A 235 -26.70 9.82 3.20
C LYS A 235 -25.54 9.40 4.06
N CYS A 236 -24.96 8.23 3.80
CA CYS A 236 -23.84 7.70 4.57
C CYS A 236 -22.63 8.65 4.50
N ARG A 237 -22.25 9.19 5.66
CA ARG A 237 -21.08 10.04 5.80
C ARG A 237 -19.80 9.21 5.74
N TYR A 238 -19.85 7.99 6.27
CA TYR A 238 -18.67 7.09 6.42
C TYR A 238 -17.98 6.78 5.09
N GLY A 239 -18.76 6.45 4.05
CA GLY A 239 -18.21 6.21 2.71
C GLY A 239 -17.52 7.44 2.14
N LYS A 240 -18.09 8.63 2.32
CA LYS A 240 -17.46 9.90 1.89
C LYS A 240 -16.16 10.16 2.63
N THR A 241 -16.15 9.99 3.96
CA THR A 241 -14.96 10.19 4.77
C THR A 241 -13.85 9.20 4.37
N LEU A 242 -14.19 7.93 4.12
CA LEU A 242 -13.19 6.96 3.63
C LEU A 242 -12.65 7.35 2.26
N ILE A 243 -13.49 7.77 1.29
CA ILE A 243 -13.02 8.23 -0.02
C ILE A 243 -12.09 9.43 0.15
N PHE A 244 -12.48 10.39 0.99
CA PHE A 244 -11.64 11.55 1.30
C PHE A 244 -10.28 11.14 1.88
N CYS A 245 -10.25 10.29 2.90
CA CYS A 245 -9.02 9.83 3.54
C CYS A 245 -8.14 9.01 2.59
N THR A 246 -8.73 8.07 1.82
CA THR A 246 -7.97 7.21 0.91
C THR A 246 -7.40 7.96 -0.27
N ILE A 247 -8.11 8.94 -0.84
CA ILE A 247 -7.55 9.81 -1.89
C ILE A 247 -6.36 10.60 -1.31
N ASN A 248 -6.53 11.22 -0.15
CA ASN A 248 -5.45 11.97 0.51
C ASN A 248 -4.22 11.10 0.77
N LEU A 249 -4.40 9.90 1.31
CA LEU A 249 -3.30 8.98 1.57
C LEU A 249 -2.66 8.49 0.27
N ALA A 250 -3.43 7.99 -0.68
CA ALA A 250 -2.91 7.39 -1.91
C ALA A 250 -2.11 8.38 -2.77
N LEU A 251 -2.63 9.59 -2.97
CA LEU A 251 -1.94 10.61 -3.75
C LEU A 251 -0.68 11.11 -3.04
N ASN A 252 -0.66 11.09 -1.70
CA ASN A 252 0.49 11.54 -0.91
C ASN A 252 1.43 10.39 -0.47
N ILE A 253 1.13 9.14 -0.84
CA ILE A 253 2.07 8.01 -0.72
C ILE A 253 2.89 7.84 -2.00
N LYS A 254 2.23 7.95 -3.18
CA LYS A 254 2.89 7.71 -4.47
C LYS A 254 2.16 8.46 -5.58
N PHE A 255 2.90 9.03 -6.53
CA PHE A 255 2.32 9.76 -7.67
C PHE A 255 1.35 8.91 -8.51
N SER A 256 1.59 7.60 -8.63
CA SER A 256 0.68 6.69 -9.34
C SER A 256 -0.74 6.65 -8.74
N GLY A 257 -0.88 7.02 -7.47
CA GLY A 257 -2.17 7.18 -6.80
C GLY A 257 -3.09 8.17 -7.53
N ILE A 258 -2.54 9.23 -8.16
CA ILE A 258 -3.32 10.20 -8.94
C ILE A 258 -4.08 9.47 -10.06
N ILE A 259 -3.39 8.59 -10.79
CA ILE A 259 -3.97 7.89 -11.93
C ILE A 259 -4.97 6.84 -11.43
N PHE A 260 -4.61 6.03 -10.44
CA PHE A 260 -5.47 4.96 -9.95
C PHE A 260 -6.75 5.51 -9.32
N MET A 261 -6.62 6.44 -8.39
CA MET A 261 -7.79 7.07 -7.75
C MET A 261 -8.60 7.89 -8.76
N GLY A 262 -7.94 8.59 -9.70
CA GLY A 262 -8.60 9.34 -10.75
C GLY A 262 -9.49 8.47 -11.62
N ILE A 263 -9.02 7.28 -12.04
CA ILE A 263 -9.78 6.35 -12.88
C ILE A 263 -10.98 5.76 -12.11
N TYR A 264 -10.76 5.22 -10.90
CA TYR A 264 -11.86 4.61 -10.14
C TYR A 264 -12.88 5.66 -9.68
N CYS A 265 -12.47 6.72 -9.02
CA CYS A 265 -13.37 7.77 -8.55
C CYS A 265 -14.04 8.52 -9.70
N GLY A 266 -13.32 8.77 -10.80
CA GLY A 266 -13.84 9.42 -11.99
C GLY A 266 -14.92 8.59 -12.67
N ALA A 267 -14.74 7.29 -12.81
CA ALA A 267 -15.74 6.40 -13.41
C ALA A 267 -17.03 6.33 -12.57
N PHE A 268 -16.89 6.21 -11.24
CA PHE A 268 -18.05 6.24 -10.34
C PHE A 268 -18.71 7.62 -10.33
N PHE A 269 -17.95 8.72 -10.35
CA PHE A 269 -18.48 10.08 -10.46
C PHE A 269 -19.33 10.25 -11.73
N ILE A 270 -18.80 9.86 -12.89
CA ILE A 270 -19.51 9.94 -14.18
C ILE A 270 -20.81 9.12 -14.11
N TRP A 271 -20.72 7.89 -13.60
CA TRP A 271 -21.89 7.03 -13.48
C TRP A 271 -22.94 7.61 -12.52
N TRP A 272 -22.56 8.15 -11.36
CA TRP A 272 -23.49 8.78 -10.42
C TRP A 272 -24.18 10.01 -11.03
N VAL A 273 -23.42 10.87 -11.73
CA VAL A 273 -23.98 12.04 -12.42
C VAL A 273 -25.01 11.61 -13.47
N LEU A 274 -24.67 10.65 -14.32
CA LEU A 274 -25.57 10.14 -15.36
C LEU A 274 -26.82 9.48 -14.76
N ARG A 275 -26.69 8.70 -13.70
CA ARG A 275 -27.81 8.07 -13.00
C ARG A 275 -28.75 9.09 -12.39
N ASP A 276 -28.21 10.02 -11.62
CA ASP A 276 -28.98 11.01 -10.90
C ASP A 276 -29.65 12.00 -11.85
N TYR A 277 -28.99 12.37 -12.95
CA TYR A 277 -29.60 13.19 -14.00
C TYR A 277 -30.77 12.47 -14.69
N ARG A 278 -30.64 11.18 -14.98
CA ARG A 278 -31.73 10.37 -15.58
C ARG A 278 -32.94 10.28 -14.67
N VAL A 279 -32.72 10.14 -13.35
CA VAL A 279 -33.81 9.98 -12.38
C VAL A 279 -34.46 11.33 -12.03
N ASN A 280 -33.67 12.32 -11.69
CA ASN A 280 -34.14 13.56 -11.07
C ASN A 280 -34.30 14.70 -12.08
N LYS A 281 -33.76 14.57 -13.31
CA LYS A 281 -33.71 15.65 -14.33
C LYS A 281 -33.13 16.97 -13.79
N ASN A 282 -32.34 16.91 -12.71
CA ASN A 282 -31.85 18.06 -11.98
C ASN A 282 -30.32 18.00 -11.78
N ILE A 283 -29.66 19.03 -12.25
CA ILE A 283 -28.20 19.19 -12.15
C ILE A 283 -27.73 19.50 -10.71
N LYS A 284 -28.62 19.97 -9.82
CA LYS A 284 -28.21 20.35 -8.45
C LYS A 284 -27.58 19.22 -7.66
N THR A 285 -27.98 17.97 -7.89
CA THR A 285 -27.36 16.79 -7.27
C THR A 285 -25.91 16.60 -7.70
N CYS A 286 -25.56 16.99 -8.92
CA CYS A 286 -24.20 16.89 -9.43
C CYS A 286 -23.22 17.81 -8.67
N TRP A 287 -23.68 18.99 -8.24
CA TRP A 287 -22.88 19.94 -7.47
C TRP A 287 -22.36 19.38 -6.16
N GLN A 288 -23.07 18.45 -5.52
CA GLN A 288 -22.62 17.81 -4.29
C GLN A 288 -21.37 16.96 -4.53
N TYR A 289 -21.31 16.23 -5.65
CA TYR A 289 -20.16 15.43 -6.03
C TYR A 289 -18.98 16.30 -6.42
N ILE A 290 -19.22 17.31 -7.26
CA ILE A 290 -18.19 18.27 -7.68
C ILE A 290 -17.58 18.95 -6.46
N ARG A 291 -18.41 19.51 -5.56
CA ARG A 291 -17.93 20.15 -4.34
C ARG A 291 -17.12 19.20 -3.47
N PHE A 292 -17.58 17.95 -3.32
CA PHE A 292 -16.86 16.95 -2.53
C PHE A 292 -15.46 16.69 -3.10
N TYR A 293 -15.35 16.38 -4.40
CA TYR A 293 -14.07 16.12 -5.02
C TYR A 293 -13.17 17.36 -5.09
N CYS A 294 -13.73 18.55 -5.35
CA CYS A 294 -12.95 19.80 -5.32
C CYS A 294 -12.32 20.04 -3.92
N ILE A 295 -13.10 19.89 -2.85
CA ILE A 295 -12.57 20.02 -1.48
C ILE A 295 -11.52 18.94 -1.20
N THR A 296 -11.80 17.70 -1.60
CA THR A 296 -10.85 16.59 -1.41
C THR A 296 -9.52 16.87 -2.11
N LEU A 297 -9.54 17.29 -3.37
CA LEU A 297 -8.33 17.59 -4.15
C LEU A 297 -7.61 18.83 -3.62
N LEU A 298 -8.34 19.86 -3.19
CA LEU A 298 -7.75 21.05 -2.56
C LEU A 298 -6.96 20.68 -1.30
N VAL A 299 -7.54 19.84 -0.44
CA VAL A 299 -6.86 19.36 0.77
C VAL A 299 -5.69 18.45 0.39
N THR A 300 -5.88 17.54 -0.57
CA THR A 300 -4.86 16.58 -0.99
C THR A 300 -3.62 17.25 -1.59
N PHE A 301 -3.78 18.21 -2.47
CA PHE A 301 -2.67 18.88 -3.14
C PHE A 301 -2.15 20.10 -2.37
N GLY A 302 -3.08 20.89 -1.79
CA GLY A 302 -2.73 22.16 -1.17
C GLY A 302 -2.32 22.06 0.30
N PHE A 303 -2.89 21.11 1.06
CA PHE A 303 -2.59 20.96 2.48
C PHE A 303 -1.74 19.71 2.74
N THR A 304 -2.27 18.50 2.69
CA THR A 304 -1.50 17.28 3.01
C THR A 304 -0.36 17.02 2.03
N GLY A 305 -0.48 17.52 0.81
CA GLY A 305 0.54 17.43 -0.24
C GLY A 305 1.45 18.65 -0.33
N SER A 306 1.40 19.57 0.63
CA SER A 306 2.29 20.75 0.65
C SER A 306 3.77 20.39 0.64
N THR A 307 4.13 19.28 1.28
CA THR A 307 5.52 18.78 1.36
C THR A 307 6.06 18.21 0.05
N SER A 308 5.23 18.06 -0.97
CA SER A 308 5.62 17.57 -2.31
C SER A 308 5.02 18.44 -3.42
N TYR A 309 3.71 18.46 -3.61
CA TYR A 309 3.08 19.14 -4.74
C TYR A 309 3.28 20.66 -4.71
N VAL A 310 3.05 21.30 -3.54
CA VAL A 310 3.27 22.74 -3.39
C VAL A 310 4.76 23.03 -3.41
N TYR A 311 5.58 22.24 -2.72
CA TYR A 311 7.04 22.35 -2.75
C TYR A 311 7.57 22.28 -4.20
N ASN A 312 7.14 21.27 -4.97
CA ASN A 312 7.52 21.11 -6.37
C ASN A 312 7.06 22.29 -7.25
N LEU A 313 5.85 22.79 -7.03
CA LEU A 313 5.32 23.95 -7.76
C LEU A 313 6.19 25.19 -7.51
N LEU A 314 6.59 25.43 -6.26
CA LEU A 314 7.38 26.61 -5.88
C LEU A 314 8.84 26.52 -6.35
N HIS A 315 9.48 25.35 -6.29
CA HIS A 315 10.90 25.18 -6.58
C HIS A 315 11.20 24.72 -8.01
N LYS A 316 10.24 24.03 -8.66
CA LYS A 316 10.40 23.46 -10.01
C LYS A 316 9.36 23.95 -11.01
N HIS A 317 8.44 24.84 -10.60
CA HIS A 317 7.31 25.34 -11.40
C HIS A 317 6.43 24.21 -11.99
N ASN A 318 6.51 23.02 -11.40
CA ASN A 318 5.81 21.82 -11.83
C ASN A 318 5.38 20.98 -10.60
N PRO A 319 4.08 20.93 -10.23
CA PRO A 319 3.64 20.19 -9.05
C PRO A 319 3.85 18.68 -9.17
N LEU A 320 3.98 18.15 -10.38
CA LEU A 320 4.22 16.73 -10.67
C LEU A 320 5.69 16.46 -11.09
N TYR A 321 6.59 17.33 -10.65
CA TYR A 321 8.02 17.13 -10.87
C TYR A 321 8.42 15.80 -10.29
N THR A 322 9.18 15.22 -10.97
CA THR A 322 9.89 14.07 -11.47
C THR A 322 9.08 13.18 -12.42
N MET A 323 7.76 13.29 -12.47
CA MET A 323 6.90 12.39 -13.28
C MET A 323 6.65 12.91 -14.70
N ILE A 324 6.52 14.22 -14.86
CA ILE A 324 6.21 14.86 -16.14
C ILE A 324 7.02 16.16 -16.31
N GLY A 325 7.21 16.57 -17.55
CA GLY A 325 7.89 17.83 -17.89
C GLY A 325 9.41 17.69 -17.94
N GLU A 326 10.07 18.85 -17.95
CA GLU A 326 11.54 18.93 -17.94
C GLU A 326 12.09 18.34 -16.63
N GLY A 327 13.14 17.54 -16.70
CA GLY A 327 13.71 16.82 -15.58
C GLY A 327 12.94 15.55 -15.16
N LYS A 328 12.03 15.05 -16.01
CA LYS A 328 11.35 13.77 -15.81
C LYS A 328 12.36 12.62 -15.64
N ILE A 329 12.12 11.78 -14.65
CA ILE A 329 12.96 10.60 -14.39
C ILE A 329 12.27 9.35 -14.99
N GLU A 330 12.95 8.73 -15.94
CA GLU A 330 12.45 7.59 -16.74
C GLU A 330 12.86 6.22 -16.15
N ILE A 331 12.80 6.03 -14.83
CA ILE A 331 13.25 4.78 -14.19
C ILE A 331 12.48 3.56 -14.70
N ILE A 332 11.13 3.68 -14.81
CA ILE A 332 10.30 2.53 -15.19
C ILE A 332 10.67 2.03 -16.60
N THR A 333 10.85 2.94 -17.54
CA THR A 333 11.14 2.59 -18.94
C THR A 333 12.52 1.97 -19.09
N SER A 334 13.53 2.49 -18.37
CA SER A 334 14.89 1.99 -18.44
C SER A 334 15.09 0.60 -17.80
N MET A 335 14.17 0.19 -16.91
CA MET A 335 14.23 -1.10 -16.20
C MET A 335 13.21 -2.13 -16.70
N LEU A 336 12.50 -1.86 -17.80
CA LEU A 336 11.66 -2.84 -18.47
C LEU A 336 12.51 -3.74 -19.39
N PRO A 337 12.11 -5.00 -19.61
CA PRO A 337 12.75 -5.86 -20.61
C PRO A 337 12.81 -5.19 -21.98
N ARG A 338 13.94 -5.35 -22.69
CA ARG A 338 14.10 -4.79 -24.04
C ARG A 338 13.04 -5.26 -25.02
N ALA A 339 12.57 -6.49 -24.86
CA ALA A 339 11.46 -7.03 -25.64
C ALA A 339 10.18 -6.20 -25.49
N TYR A 340 10.01 -5.45 -24.39
CA TYR A 340 8.81 -4.65 -24.14
C TYR A 340 8.85 -3.27 -24.80
N GLU A 341 10.01 -2.76 -25.22
CA GLU A 341 10.13 -1.42 -25.80
C GLU A 341 9.21 -1.19 -27.02
N ARG A 342 9.00 -2.23 -27.82
CA ARG A 342 8.18 -2.19 -29.03
C ARG A 342 6.74 -2.66 -28.82
N LEU A 343 6.37 -3.13 -27.62
CA LEU A 343 5.05 -3.65 -27.36
C LEU A 343 4.11 -2.56 -26.83
N PRO A 344 2.84 -2.56 -27.26
CA PRO A 344 1.80 -1.76 -26.57
C PRO A 344 1.72 -2.13 -25.09
N LYS A 345 1.46 -1.16 -24.22
CA LYS A 345 1.43 -1.35 -22.75
C LYS A 345 0.54 -2.52 -22.31
N VAL A 346 -0.64 -2.68 -22.94
CA VAL A 346 -1.54 -3.80 -22.65
C VAL A 346 -0.91 -5.15 -22.98
N MET A 347 -0.11 -5.22 -24.05
CA MET A 347 0.59 -6.44 -24.42
C MET A 347 1.75 -6.75 -23.49
N GLN A 348 2.44 -5.72 -22.97
CA GLN A 348 3.46 -5.87 -21.91
C GLN A 348 2.84 -6.52 -20.66
N VAL A 349 1.65 -6.06 -20.24
CA VAL A 349 0.91 -6.62 -19.09
C VAL A 349 0.49 -8.07 -19.37
N ILE A 350 -0.10 -8.34 -20.54
CA ILE A 350 -0.51 -9.71 -20.92
C ILE A 350 0.70 -10.64 -20.93
N GLN A 351 1.79 -10.23 -21.59
CA GLN A 351 3.00 -11.04 -21.64
C GLN A 351 3.59 -11.27 -20.24
N SER A 352 3.59 -10.25 -19.38
CA SER A 352 4.02 -10.40 -17.99
C SER A 352 3.18 -11.40 -17.21
N ILE A 353 1.84 -11.36 -17.31
CA ILE A 353 0.94 -12.33 -16.64
C ILE A 353 1.27 -13.78 -17.03
N PHE A 354 1.62 -14.02 -18.31
CA PHE A 354 1.90 -15.35 -18.83
C PHE A 354 3.39 -15.72 -18.89
N SER A 355 4.25 -14.95 -18.22
CA SER A 355 5.68 -15.25 -18.10
C SER A 355 6.00 -15.98 -16.80
N ARG A 356 7.20 -16.57 -16.73
CA ARG A 356 7.80 -17.03 -15.48
C ARG A 356 8.10 -15.82 -14.61
N THR A 357 7.89 -15.96 -13.33
CA THR A 357 8.21 -14.88 -12.36
C THR A 357 9.71 -14.59 -12.44
N SER A 358 10.06 -13.35 -12.70
CA SER A 358 11.42 -12.83 -12.66
C SER A 358 11.44 -11.53 -11.86
N ASN A 359 11.68 -11.65 -10.58
CA ASN A 359 11.78 -10.52 -9.66
C ASN A 359 13.25 -10.20 -9.46
N ILE A 360 13.92 -9.79 -10.53
CA ILE A 360 15.36 -9.63 -10.54
C ILE A 360 15.72 -8.22 -10.05
N GLY A 361 16.82 -8.13 -9.32
CA GLY A 361 17.39 -6.87 -8.86
C GLY A 361 17.76 -5.90 -10.01
N HIS A 362 18.26 -4.74 -9.65
CA HIS A 362 18.43 -3.58 -10.54
C HIS A 362 19.29 -3.79 -11.79
N GLU A 363 20.09 -4.87 -11.88
CA GLU A 363 21.16 -4.97 -12.88
C GLU A 363 20.80 -5.80 -14.10
N SER A 364 19.79 -6.65 -14.07
CA SER A 364 19.44 -7.48 -15.21
C SER A 364 18.01 -7.29 -15.66
N VAL A 365 17.84 -6.91 -16.90
CA VAL A 365 16.55 -6.78 -17.56
C VAL A 365 16.43 -7.94 -18.53
N ASP A 366 16.17 -9.13 -17.98
CA ASP A 366 16.00 -10.33 -18.78
C ASP A 366 14.71 -10.30 -19.58
N ASP A 367 14.74 -10.90 -20.77
CA ASP A 367 13.56 -11.05 -21.58
C ASP A 367 12.55 -11.99 -20.89
N PRO A 368 11.25 -11.63 -20.88
CA PRO A 368 10.23 -12.41 -20.23
C PRO A 368 10.06 -13.78 -20.90
N MET A 369 10.21 -14.85 -20.14
CA MET A 369 10.01 -16.22 -20.60
C MET A 369 8.56 -16.62 -20.43
N LEU A 370 7.84 -16.82 -21.54
CA LEU A 370 6.46 -17.32 -21.50
C LEU A 370 6.42 -18.74 -20.92
N LYS A 371 5.34 -19.04 -20.19
CA LYS A 371 5.10 -20.35 -19.60
C LYS A 371 3.69 -20.86 -19.87
N ILE A 372 3.53 -22.17 -19.76
CA ILE A 372 2.21 -22.79 -19.71
C ILE A 372 1.55 -22.40 -18.38
N PRO A 373 0.28 -21.96 -18.39
CA PRO A 373 -0.45 -21.68 -17.16
C PRO A 373 -0.39 -22.85 -16.17
N PHE A 374 -0.16 -22.54 -14.88
CA PHE A 374 0.08 -23.50 -13.78
C PHE A 374 1.44 -24.22 -13.80
N GLU A 375 2.29 -24.01 -14.78
CA GLU A 375 3.69 -24.46 -14.69
C GLU A 375 4.39 -23.73 -13.55
N VAL A 376 5.13 -24.47 -12.71
CA VAL A 376 5.95 -23.95 -11.63
C VAL A 376 7.36 -24.50 -11.75
N THR A 377 8.36 -23.62 -11.71
CA THR A 377 9.78 -23.99 -11.74
C THR A 377 10.45 -23.73 -10.40
N ALA A 378 11.59 -24.38 -10.13
CA ALA A 378 12.36 -24.18 -8.92
C ALA A 378 12.82 -22.70 -8.76
N ASP A 379 13.22 -22.07 -9.88
CA ASP A 379 13.66 -20.67 -9.89
C ASP A 379 12.54 -19.71 -9.43
N GLN A 380 11.31 -19.97 -9.84
CA GLN A 380 10.16 -19.16 -9.39
C GLN A 380 9.89 -19.31 -7.90
N TRP A 381 10.19 -20.48 -7.32
CA TRP A 381 10.06 -20.67 -5.88
C TRP A 381 11.06 -19.79 -5.11
N ALA A 382 12.31 -19.75 -5.54
CA ALA A 382 13.37 -18.97 -4.91
C ALA A 382 13.09 -17.45 -4.89
N LEU A 383 12.26 -16.94 -5.80
CA LEU A 383 11.91 -15.51 -5.87
C LEU A 383 10.86 -15.05 -4.84
N GLY A 384 10.44 -15.91 -3.93
CA GLY A 384 9.52 -15.53 -2.83
C GLY A 384 10.11 -14.57 -1.81
N ASP A 385 11.43 -14.42 -1.73
CA ASP A 385 12.11 -13.47 -0.84
C ASP A 385 12.14 -12.03 -1.38
N CYS A 386 11.81 -11.83 -2.64
CA CYS A 386 11.92 -10.53 -3.31
C CYS A 386 10.82 -9.55 -2.88
N PHE A 387 11.21 -8.39 -2.36
CA PHE A 387 10.29 -7.28 -2.07
C PHE A 387 9.83 -6.57 -3.35
N ASP A 388 10.69 -6.50 -4.35
CA ASP A 388 10.47 -5.85 -5.64
C ASP A 388 9.89 -6.84 -6.65
N THR A 389 8.60 -7.12 -6.51
CA THR A 389 7.89 -8.07 -7.38
C THR A 389 7.61 -7.45 -8.76
N ARG A 390 8.41 -7.83 -9.76
CA ARG A 390 8.35 -7.29 -11.14
C ARG A 390 7.55 -8.19 -12.10
N ILE A 391 8.19 -8.66 -13.17
CA ILE A 391 7.55 -9.47 -14.23
C ILE A 391 6.96 -10.74 -13.63
N ALA A 392 5.69 -11.02 -13.94
CA ALA A 392 4.90 -12.13 -13.40
C ALA A 392 4.89 -12.23 -11.86
N GLY A 393 5.22 -11.15 -11.15
CA GLY A 393 5.32 -11.11 -9.68
C GLY A 393 3.99 -11.21 -8.93
N TRP A 394 2.86 -11.46 -9.64
CA TRP A 394 1.58 -11.82 -9.00
C TRP A 394 1.58 -13.24 -8.41
N GLY A 395 2.66 -13.99 -8.61
CA GLY A 395 2.85 -15.33 -8.09
C GLY A 395 2.80 -16.42 -9.14
N MET A 396 3.34 -17.59 -8.80
CA MET A 396 3.63 -18.69 -9.71
C MET A 396 2.40 -19.25 -10.43
N LEU A 397 1.23 -19.25 -9.79
CA LEU A 397 -0.01 -19.81 -10.32
C LEU A 397 -0.94 -18.77 -10.94
N PHE A 398 -0.58 -17.48 -10.87
CA PHE A 398 -1.49 -16.38 -11.20
C PHE A 398 -1.99 -16.43 -12.66
N SER A 399 -1.16 -16.82 -13.63
CA SER A 399 -1.56 -16.96 -15.04
C SER A 399 -2.77 -17.89 -15.23
N GLY A 400 -2.75 -19.04 -14.56
CA GLY A 400 -3.85 -20.01 -14.62
C GLY A 400 -5.08 -19.52 -13.84
N ILE A 401 -4.88 -18.92 -12.66
CA ILE A 401 -5.96 -18.30 -11.87
C ILE A 401 -6.66 -17.21 -12.67
N PHE A 402 -5.89 -16.38 -13.37
CA PHE A 402 -6.41 -15.29 -14.20
C PHE A 402 -7.29 -15.82 -15.35
N ILE A 403 -6.88 -16.90 -16.03
CA ILE A 403 -7.71 -17.55 -17.07
C ILE A 403 -9.05 -18.02 -16.47
N ILE A 404 -9.01 -18.77 -15.36
CA ILE A 404 -10.24 -19.26 -14.71
C ILE A 404 -11.14 -18.08 -14.32
N ALA A 405 -10.56 -17.01 -13.78
CA ALA A 405 -11.29 -15.82 -13.39
C ALA A 405 -11.94 -15.10 -14.58
N ILE A 406 -11.22 -14.94 -15.70
CA ILE A 406 -11.77 -14.33 -16.92
C ILE A 406 -12.91 -15.18 -17.49
N ILE A 407 -12.77 -16.50 -17.57
CA ILE A 407 -13.85 -17.40 -18.01
C ILE A 407 -15.08 -17.24 -17.10
N ALA A 408 -14.89 -17.18 -15.78
CA ALA A 408 -15.98 -16.97 -14.82
C ALA A 408 -16.65 -15.59 -15.01
N VAL A 409 -15.88 -14.53 -15.23
CA VAL A 409 -16.39 -13.18 -15.51
C VAL A 409 -17.21 -13.17 -16.80
N ILE A 410 -16.68 -13.76 -17.89
CA ILE A 410 -17.40 -13.85 -19.17
C ILE A 410 -18.71 -14.61 -18.98
N PHE A 411 -18.69 -15.75 -18.30
CA PHE A 411 -19.91 -16.51 -17.99
C PHE A 411 -20.95 -15.67 -17.26
N VAL A 412 -20.54 -14.90 -16.25
CA VAL A 412 -21.41 -14.01 -15.48
C VAL A 412 -22.00 -12.92 -16.36
N VAL A 413 -21.18 -12.29 -17.19
CA VAL A 413 -21.62 -11.25 -18.14
C VAL A 413 -22.64 -11.83 -19.12
N LEU A 414 -22.36 -12.94 -19.78
CA LEU A 414 -23.24 -13.58 -20.73
C LEU A 414 -24.57 -14.03 -20.08
N HIS A 415 -24.51 -14.54 -18.84
CA HIS A 415 -25.73 -14.93 -18.10
C HIS A 415 -26.61 -13.72 -17.80
N ASN A 416 -26.04 -12.59 -17.36
CA ASN A 416 -26.80 -11.37 -17.09
C ASN A 416 -27.34 -10.73 -18.40
N LEU A 417 -26.62 -10.83 -19.52
CA LEU A 417 -27.08 -10.34 -20.83
C LEU A 417 -28.29 -11.12 -21.35
N ARG A 418 -28.37 -12.42 -21.05
CA ARG A 418 -29.50 -13.29 -21.44
C ARG A 418 -30.73 -13.13 -20.56
N SER A 419 -30.57 -12.62 -19.35
CA SER A 419 -31.71 -12.32 -18.48
C SER A 419 -32.50 -11.14 -19.08
N LYS A 420 -33.83 -11.28 -19.21
CA LYS A 420 -34.71 -10.21 -19.72
C LYS A 420 -34.81 -9.00 -18.77
N ASP A 421 -34.19 -9.09 -17.59
CA ASP A 421 -34.10 -7.98 -16.66
C ASP A 421 -33.24 -6.88 -17.27
N VAL A 422 -33.78 -5.66 -17.28
CA VAL A 422 -33.09 -4.50 -17.85
C VAL A 422 -31.76 -4.31 -17.12
N ILE A 423 -30.66 -4.67 -17.75
CA ILE A 423 -29.27 -4.68 -17.21
C ILE A 423 -28.94 -3.37 -16.52
N TRP A 424 -29.37 -2.25 -17.08
CA TRP A 424 -29.17 -0.90 -16.56
C TRP A 424 -29.89 -0.61 -15.23
N LYS A 425 -30.79 -1.50 -14.76
CA LYS A 425 -31.44 -1.40 -13.46
C LYS A 425 -30.73 -2.18 -12.36
N ASN A 426 -29.77 -3.04 -12.71
CA ASN A 426 -29.02 -3.84 -11.74
C ASN A 426 -27.75 -3.11 -11.31
N GLU A 427 -27.81 -2.32 -10.23
CA GLU A 427 -26.67 -1.55 -9.71
C GLU A 427 -25.46 -2.43 -9.39
N TYR A 428 -25.67 -3.65 -8.89
CA TYR A 428 -24.56 -4.59 -8.62
C TYR A 428 -23.81 -5.00 -9.88
N PHE A 429 -24.54 -5.19 -11.00
CA PHE A 429 -23.92 -5.53 -12.27
C PHE A 429 -23.13 -4.36 -12.85
N ILE A 430 -23.68 -3.14 -12.72
CA ILE A 430 -23.00 -1.92 -13.16
C ILE A 430 -21.71 -1.71 -12.35
N ILE A 431 -21.75 -1.83 -11.03
CA ILE A 431 -20.57 -1.70 -10.16
C ILE A 431 -19.53 -2.74 -10.52
N PHE A 432 -19.94 -4.01 -10.67
CA PHE A 432 -19.05 -5.10 -11.11
C PHE A 432 -18.36 -4.76 -12.43
N THR A 433 -19.12 -4.31 -13.43
CA THR A 433 -18.60 -3.93 -14.74
C THR A 433 -17.68 -2.71 -14.64
N LEU A 434 -18.05 -1.68 -13.89
CA LEU A 434 -17.21 -0.50 -13.67
C LEU A 434 -15.86 -0.87 -13.08
N ILE A 435 -15.83 -1.69 -12.04
CA ILE A 435 -14.57 -2.08 -11.39
C ILE A 435 -13.70 -2.87 -12.36
N ILE A 436 -14.24 -3.85 -13.09
CA ILE A 436 -13.46 -4.63 -14.07
C ILE A 436 -12.94 -3.74 -15.20
N VAL A 437 -13.81 -2.94 -15.81
CA VAL A 437 -13.43 -2.07 -16.93
C VAL A 437 -12.37 -1.05 -16.49
N THR A 438 -12.57 -0.40 -15.35
CA THR A 438 -11.60 0.57 -14.83
C THR A 438 -10.28 -0.08 -14.45
N THR A 439 -10.28 -1.31 -13.96
CA THR A 439 -9.05 -2.07 -13.73
C THR A 439 -8.34 -2.35 -15.06
N LEU A 440 -9.01 -2.94 -16.02
CA LEU A 440 -8.39 -3.34 -17.29
C LEU A 440 -7.93 -2.15 -18.14
N ILE A 441 -8.70 -1.06 -18.17
CA ILE A 441 -8.35 0.13 -18.96
C ILE A 441 -7.03 0.78 -18.51
N GLN A 442 -6.64 0.60 -17.26
CA GLN A 442 -5.35 1.11 -16.76
C GLN A 442 -4.17 0.52 -17.53
N SER A 443 -4.24 -0.74 -17.94
CA SER A 443 -3.18 -1.39 -18.73
C SER A 443 -2.92 -0.73 -20.10
N ILE A 444 -3.85 0.09 -20.58
CA ILE A 444 -3.70 0.83 -21.83
C ILE A 444 -2.94 2.15 -21.60
N PHE A 445 -3.21 2.83 -20.50
CA PHE A 445 -2.76 4.20 -20.29
C PHE A 445 -1.56 4.31 -19.35
N VAL A 446 -1.48 3.44 -18.33
CA VAL A 446 -0.46 3.56 -17.28
C VAL A 446 0.82 2.82 -17.70
N PRO A 447 1.98 3.46 -17.68
CA PRO A 447 3.25 2.79 -17.93
C PRO A 447 3.66 1.91 -16.73
N GLY A 448 4.47 0.88 -17.00
CA GLY A 448 5.09 0.06 -15.96
C GLY A 448 4.17 -0.97 -15.30
N LEU A 449 2.90 -1.09 -15.72
CA LEU A 449 1.97 -2.09 -15.15
C LEU A 449 2.34 -3.54 -15.49
N ALA A 450 3.35 -3.77 -16.31
CA ALA A 450 3.97 -5.07 -16.47
C ALA A 450 4.67 -5.55 -15.18
N TRP A 451 5.06 -4.62 -14.30
CA TRP A 451 5.54 -4.96 -12.95
C TRP A 451 4.38 -5.21 -12.01
N ALA A 452 4.32 -6.40 -11.44
CA ALA A 452 3.21 -6.83 -10.59
C ALA A 452 2.96 -5.88 -9.42
N ARG A 453 4.02 -5.33 -8.80
CA ARG A 453 3.89 -4.39 -7.69
C ARG A 453 3.14 -3.11 -8.07
N TYR A 454 3.28 -2.63 -9.30
CA TYR A 454 2.54 -1.45 -9.76
C TYR A 454 1.10 -1.76 -10.18
N TYR A 455 0.79 -3.02 -10.42
CA TYR A 455 -0.55 -3.47 -10.80
C TYR A 455 -1.11 -4.52 -9.81
N ALA A 456 -0.75 -4.40 -8.54
CA ALA A 456 -1.18 -5.32 -7.50
C ALA A 456 -2.71 -5.46 -7.39
N HIS A 457 -3.45 -4.39 -7.63
CA HIS A 457 -4.92 -4.40 -7.64
C HIS A 457 -5.57 -5.20 -8.80
N LEU A 458 -4.79 -5.78 -9.72
CA LEU A 458 -5.29 -6.75 -10.70
C LEU A 458 -5.95 -7.97 -10.04
N PHE A 459 -5.57 -8.30 -8.80
CA PHE A 459 -6.24 -9.33 -7.99
C PHE A 459 -7.74 -9.10 -7.80
N VAL A 460 -8.25 -7.89 -8.04
CA VAL A 460 -9.69 -7.63 -7.98
C VAL A 460 -10.49 -8.50 -8.96
N ILE A 461 -9.90 -8.90 -10.09
CA ILE A 461 -10.58 -9.73 -11.11
C ILE A 461 -10.91 -11.13 -10.58
N PRO A 462 -9.96 -11.95 -10.08
CA PRO A 462 -10.29 -13.22 -9.46
C PRO A 462 -11.17 -13.09 -8.21
N LEU A 463 -11.04 -12.01 -7.43
CA LEU A 463 -11.90 -11.75 -6.28
C LEU A 463 -13.36 -11.49 -6.69
N LEU A 464 -13.61 -10.70 -7.72
CA LEU A 464 -14.97 -10.46 -8.24
C LEU A 464 -15.58 -11.71 -8.87
N ALA A 465 -14.77 -12.51 -9.58
CA ALA A 465 -15.20 -13.81 -10.07
C ALA A 465 -15.66 -14.72 -8.92
N LEU A 466 -14.85 -14.83 -7.87
CA LEU A 466 -15.16 -15.60 -6.65
C LEU A 466 -16.42 -15.09 -5.95
N CYS A 467 -16.53 -13.78 -5.74
CA CYS A 467 -17.72 -13.15 -5.14
C CYS A 467 -18.99 -13.49 -5.92
N THR A 468 -18.92 -13.47 -7.24
CA THR A 468 -20.09 -13.73 -8.09
C THR A 468 -20.45 -15.20 -8.09
N LEU A 469 -19.48 -16.10 -8.20
CA LEU A 469 -19.70 -17.55 -8.14
C LEU A 469 -20.35 -17.96 -6.80
N TRP A 470 -19.86 -17.45 -5.68
CA TRP A 470 -20.38 -17.81 -4.38
C TRP A 470 -21.69 -17.13 -3.98
N ASN A 471 -21.95 -15.94 -4.51
CA ASN A 471 -23.17 -15.18 -4.18
C ASN A 471 -24.35 -15.52 -5.08
N LYS A 472 -24.14 -15.69 -6.40
CA LYS A 472 -25.22 -15.87 -7.38
C LYS A 472 -25.39 -17.31 -7.85
N CYS A 473 -24.29 -18.08 -7.94
CA CYS A 473 -24.36 -19.44 -8.45
C CYS A 473 -24.63 -20.43 -7.32
N GLN A 474 -25.91 -20.78 -7.13
CA GLN A 474 -26.31 -21.80 -6.12
C GLN A 474 -26.01 -23.23 -6.59
N LYS A 475 -25.67 -23.43 -7.87
CA LYS A 475 -25.30 -24.74 -8.41
C LYS A 475 -23.98 -25.22 -7.80
N THR A 476 -23.90 -26.52 -7.51
CA THR A 476 -22.71 -27.18 -6.94
C THR A 476 -21.43 -26.85 -7.70
N ILE A 477 -21.48 -26.81 -9.04
CA ILE A 477 -20.33 -26.51 -9.89
C ILE A 477 -19.76 -25.11 -9.59
N GLY A 478 -20.60 -24.08 -9.49
CA GLY A 478 -20.11 -22.74 -9.19
C GLY A 478 -19.49 -22.62 -7.80
N GLN A 479 -20.02 -23.36 -6.83
CA GLN A 479 -19.44 -23.43 -5.48
C GLN A 479 -18.07 -24.14 -5.51
N LEU A 480 -17.93 -25.23 -6.25
CA LEU A 480 -16.68 -25.97 -6.39
C LEU A 480 -15.62 -25.15 -7.11
N VAL A 481 -15.94 -24.49 -8.23
CA VAL A 481 -15.02 -23.58 -8.93
C VAL A 481 -14.52 -22.48 -8.00
N GLY A 482 -15.40 -21.90 -7.17
CA GLY A 482 -15.00 -20.93 -6.16
C GLY A 482 -14.02 -21.50 -5.13
N VAL A 483 -14.20 -22.75 -4.69
CA VAL A 483 -13.24 -23.42 -3.77
C VAL A 483 -11.90 -23.62 -4.48
N VAL A 484 -11.91 -24.04 -5.74
CA VAL A 484 -10.67 -24.19 -6.53
C VAL A 484 -9.92 -22.87 -6.66
N ILE A 485 -10.61 -21.76 -6.95
CA ILE A 485 -9.98 -20.42 -7.01
C ILE A 485 -9.34 -20.08 -5.65
N VAL A 486 -10.02 -20.32 -4.54
CA VAL A 486 -9.48 -20.08 -3.18
C VAL A 486 -8.22 -20.90 -2.94
N LEU A 487 -8.25 -22.19 -3.23
CA LEU A 487 -7.09 -23.08 -3.05
C LEU A 487 -5.91 -22.63 -3.89
N LEU A 488 -6.14 -22.30 -5.17
CA LEU A 488 -5.10 -21.82 -6.07
C LEU A 488 -4.51 -20.47 -5.61
N LEU A 489 -5.34 -19.52 -5.16
CA LEU A 489 -4.86 -18.24 -4.61
C LEU A 489 -4.06 -18.46 -3.31
N THR A 490 -4.44 -19.41 -2.47
CA THR A 490 -3.69 -19.77 -1.26
C THR A 490 -2.34 -20.39 -1.63
N LEU A 491 -2.32 -21.37 -2.53
CA LEU A 491 -1.09 -22.02 -3.01
C LEU A 491 -0.16 -21.03 -3.72
N ASN A 492 -0.71 -20.04 -4.40
CA ASN A 492 0.04 -18.98 -5.06
C ASN A 492 0.87 -18.11 -4.10
N ASN A 493 0.57 -18.17 -2.81
CA ASN A 493 1.23 -17.38 -1.77
C ASN A 493 2.27 -18.17 -0.96
N VAL A 494 2.36 -19.49 -1.13
CA VAL A 494 3.09 -20.37 -0.20
C VAL A 494 4.56 -20.00 -0.08
N ASN A 495 5.25 -19.78 -1.21
CA ASN A 495 6.65 -19.40 -1.17
C ASN A 495 6.87 -18.02 -0.53
N TYR A 496 6.00 -17.05 -0.76
CA TYR A 496 6.09 -15.72 -0.13
C TYR A 496 5.86 -15.78 1.38
N ILE A 497 4.96 -16.65 1.84
CA ILE A 497 4.73 -16.90 3.28
C ILE A 497 5.97 -17.56 3.88
N ASP A 498 6.53 -18.55 3.22
CA ASP A 498 7.74 -19.25 3.67
C ASP A 498 8.90 -18.26 3.87
N TYR A 499 9.18 -17.44 2.87
CA TYR A 499 10.23 -16.41 2.98
C TYR A 499 9.89 -15.31 4.01
N ALA A 500 8.62 -14.94 4.17
CA ALA A 500 8.21 -14.02 5.25
C ALA A 500 8.53 -14.57 6.64
N LEU A 501 8.36 -15.90 6.84
CA LEU A 501 8.75 -16.58 8.08
C LEU A 501 10.27 -16.65 8.24
N GLN A 502 11.02 -16.93 7.17
CA GLN A 502 12.49 -16.91 7.19
C GLN A 502 13.06 -15.55 7.59
N ARG A 503 12.43 -14.43 7.14
CA ARG A 503 12.83 -13.07 7.53
C ARG A 503 12.70 -12.82 9.04
N VAL A 504 11.78 -13.52 9.73
CA VAL A 504 11.69 -13.45 11.19
C VAL A 504 12.95 -14.03 11.83
N ASN A 505 13.45 -15.16 11.34
CA ASN A 505 14.68 -15.80 11.84
C ASN A 505 15.90 -14.91 11.56
N ILE A 506 16.04 -14.41 10.32
CA ILE A 506 17.11 -13.48 9.94
C ILE A 506 17.08 -12.23 10.85
N SER A 507 15.89 -11.73 11.18
CA SER A 507 15.75 -10.58 12.07
C SER A 507 16.15 -10.89 13.52
N GLN A 508 15.97 -12.13 13.98
CA GLN A 508 16.43 -12.55 15.31
C GLN A 508 17.96 -12.59 15.37
N ASP A 509 18.60 -13.17 14.35
CA ASP A 509 20.07 -13.21 14.25
C ASP A 509 20.64 -11.79 14.17
N SER A 510 20.07 -10.95 13.31
CA SER A 510 20.50 -9.56 13.17
C SER A 510 20.33 -8.73 14.46
N ARG A 511 19.31 -9.02 15.25
CA ARG A 511 19.14 -8.40 16.58
C ARG A 511 20.25 -8.81 17.54
N ALA A 512 20.63 -10.09 17.55
CA ALA A 512 21.72 -10.57 18.37
C ALA A 512 23.06 -9.90 17.99
N GLU A 513 23.30 -9.73 16.68
CA GLU A 513 24.46 -9.01 16.16
C GLU A 513 24.46 -7.52 16.59
N LEU A 514 23.33 -6.81 16.50
CA LEU A 514 23.22 -5.42 16.94
C LEU A 514 23.45 -5.28 18.45
N LEU A 515 22.95 -6.20 19.27
CA LEU A 515 23.20 -6.21 20.71
C LEU A 515 24.69 -6.44 21.01
N TYR A 516 25.36 -7.34 20.28
CA TYR A 516 26.79 -7.55 20.39
C TYR A 516 27.56 -6.29 20.00
N LEU A 517 27.23 -5.64 18.89
CA LEU A 517 27.85 -4.39 18.45
C LEU A 517 27.64 -3.26 19.48
N SER A 518 26.45 -3.17 20.06
CA SER A 518 26.16 -2.22 21.13
C SER A 518 27.01 -2.45 22.37
N ASP A 519 27.28 -3.71 22.73
CA ASP A 519 28.10 -4.01 23.91
C ASP A 519 29.58 -3.70 23.69
N ILE A 520 30.13 -4.05 22.55
CA ILE A 520 31.56 -3.76 22.25
C ILE A 520 31.79 -2.26 22.04
N SER A 521 30.84 -1.51 21.47
CA SER A 521 30.96 -0.08 21.22
C SER A 521 31.06 0.76 22.50
N LYS A 522 30.64 0.22 23.65
CA LYS A 522 30.80 0.88 24.95
C LYS A 522 32.25 1.04 25.42
N ASN A 523 33.13 0.15 24.95
CA ASN A 523 34.49 0.09 25.38
C ASN A 523 35.49 0.53 24.31
N GLN A 524 35.09 0.47 23.03
CA GLN A 524 35.95 0.78 21.89
C GLN A 524 35.10 1.42 20.79
N GLN A 525 35.65 2.44 20.11
CA GLN A 525 34.97 3.04 18.97
C GLN A 525 34.97 2.03 17.80
N LEU A 526 33.82 1.85 17.18
CA LEU A 526 33.65 1.02 16.00
C LEU A 526 33.85 1.86 14.76
N GLN A 527 34.69 1.42 13.84
CA GLN A 527 34.64 1.90 12.45
C GLN A 527 33.60 1.08 11.71
N ILE A 528 32.67 1.75 11.03
CA ILE A 528 31.59 1.11 10.28
C ILE A 528 31.57 1.65 8.86
N SER A 529 31.44 0.74 7.89
CA SER A 529 31.08 1.05 6.51
C SER A 529 29.85 0.27 6.09
N LEU A 530 29.19 0.77 5.05
CA LEU A 530 28.04 0.12 4.43
C LEU A 530 28.48 -0.51 3.10
N PRO A 531 28.53 -1.85 2.96
CA PRO A 531 28.99 -2.51 1.74
C PRO A 531 28.19 -2.14 0.49
N GLY A 532 26.94 -1.68 0.64
CA GLY A 532 26.09 -1.13 -0.42
C GLY A 532 26.21 0.38 -0.58
N GLY A 533 27.13 1.05 0.12
CA GLY A 533 27.33 2.50 0.06
C GLY A 533 26.05 3.28 0.41
N GLU A 534 25.82 4.36 -0.30
CA GLU A 534 24.65 5.25 -0.16
C GLU A 534 23.29 4.54 -0.22
N TYR A 535 23.20 3.40 -0.89
CA TYR A 535 21.96 2.62 -1.00
C TYR A 535 21.57 1.92 0.29
N MET A 536 22.41 1.96 1.33
CA MET A 536 22.17 1.26 2.60
C MET A 536 22.12 2.18 3.81
N GLN A 537 22.06 3.49 3.62
CA GLN A 537 22.11 4.49 4.70
C GLN A 537 20.96 4.37 5.71
N GLY A 538 19.84 3.79 5.31
CA GLY A 538 18.73 3.50 6.22
C GLY A 538 19.13 2.64 7.43
N PHE A 539 20.18 1.82 7.31
CA PHE A 539 20.68 1.00 8.42
C PHE A 539 21.38 1.79 9.52
N LEU A 540 21.88 2.99 9.23
CA LEU A 540 22.49 3.85 10.25
C LEU A 540 21.50 4.17 11.38
N PHE A 541 20.21 4.29 11.07
CA PHE A 541 19.17 4.50 12.08
C PHE A 541 18.98 3.25 12.96
N ASN A 542 19.18 2.05 12.43
CA ASN A 542 19.16 0.83 13.25
C ASN A 542 20.33 0.79 14.23
N LEU A 543 21.52 1.29 13.85
CA LEU A 543 22.66 1.42 14.76
C LEU A 543 22.35 2.44 15.87
N MET A 544 21.83 3.61 15.50
CA MET A 544 21.45 4.67 16.47
C MET A 544 20.39 4.18 17.46
N ASP A 545 19.40 3.41 17.00
CA ASP A 545 18.32 2.89 17.85
C ASP A 545 18.81 1.81 18.85
N ASN A 546 20.00 1.27 18.65
CA ASN A 546 20.64 0.29 19.52
C ASN A 546 21.83 0.90 20.30
N ASP A 547 21.93 2.24 20.37
CA ASP A 547 22.97 2.98 21.10
C ASP A 547 24.39 2.53 20.72
N ILE A 548 24.63 2.21 19.45
CA ILE A 548 25.94 1.82 18.94
C ILE A 548 26.73 3.09 18.61
N ASP A 549 27.85 3.30 19.29
CA ASP A 549 28.79 4.39 18.98
C ASP A 549 29.75 3.98 17.87
N TYR A 550 29.75 4.74 16.77
CA TYR A 550 30.53 4.40 15.59
C TYR A 550 31.09 5.62 14.88
N LEU A 551 32.22 5.40 14.21
CA LEU A 551 32.76 6.30 13.18
C LEU A 551 32.42 5.73 11.80
N TYR A 552 31.66 6.47 11.00
CA TYR A 552 31.41 6.08 9.61
C TYR A 552 32.64 6.29 8.75
N VAL A 553 32.98 5.29 7.93
CA VAL A 553 34.07 5.33 6.94
C VAL A 553 33.54 4.81 5.60
N ASP A 554 33.96 5.41 4.49
CA ASP A 554 33.41 5.08 3.16
C ASP A 554 33.77 3.66 2.71
N ASP A 555 34.98 3.21 3.00
CA ASP A 555 35.44 1.86 2.71
C ASP A 555 36.23 1.30 3.90
N LEU A 556 35.92 0.08 4.28
CA LEU A 556 36.57 -0.61 5.39
C LEU A 556 37.22 -1.89 4.89
N GLN A 557 38.53 -1.84 4.72
CA GLN A 557 39.34 -3.01 4.35
C GLN A 557 39.40 -3.98 5.53
N ASP A 558 39.19 -5.28 5.26
CA ASP A 558 39.24 -6.35 6.27
C ASP A 558 38.23 -6.19 7.41
N GLY A 559 37.09 -5.56 7.15
CA GLY A 559 35.98 -5.44 8.11
C GLY A 559 35.22 -6.75 8.30
N THR A 560 34.77 -7.01 9.53
CA THR A 560 33.85 -8.11 9.82
C THR A 560 32.43 -7.75 9.36
N ILE A 561 31.79 -8.65 8.64
CA ILE A 561 30.43 -8.46 8.13
C ILE A 561 29.41 -8.81 9.21
N ALA A 562 28.43 -7.95 9.40
CA ALA A 562 27.32 -8.13 10.34
C ALA A 562 25.99 -7.62 9.74
N PHE A 563 24.91 -7.82 10.48
CA PHE A 563 23.57 -7.36 10.15
C PHE A 563 23.11 -7.81 8.76
N ASN A 564 23.14 -9.14 8.57
CA ASN A 564 22.76 -9.77 7.31
C ASN A 564 23.48 -9.16 6.08
N TRP A 565 24.82 -9.04 6.16
CA TRP A 565 25.67 -8.50 5.09
C TRP A 565 25.44 -7.01 4.75
N ARG A 566 24.82 -6.24 5.66
CA ARG A 566 24.49 -4.83 5.43
C ARG A 566 25.49 -3.86 6.08
N ILE A 567 26.28 -4.33 7.01
CA ILE A 567 27.25 -3.54 7.75
C ILE A 567 28.58 -4.29 7.72
N SER A 568 29.67 -3.57 7.46
CA SER A 568 31.03 -4.00 7.74
C SER A 568 31.58 -3.18 8.90
N TYR A 569 32.20 -3.84 9.89
CA TYR A 569 32.74 -3.17 11.05
C TYR A 569 34.17 -3.64 11.39
N LYS A 570 34.94 -2.76 12.04
CA LYS A 570 36.24 -3.03 12.59
C LYS A 570 36.40 -2.32 13.94
N LEU A 571 37.07 -2.95 14.87
CA LEU A 571 37.47 -2.32 16.13
C LEU A 571 38.65 -1.40 15.86
N ASP A 572 38.58 -0.16 16.35
CA ASP A 572 39.74 0.72 16.41
C ASP A 572 40.71 0.12 17.43
N GLY A 573 41.86 -0.35 16.96
CA GLY A 573 42.85 -1.07 17.73
C GLY A 573 43.64 -0.19 18.70
#